data_910d7b995950f1b243d230517599128f
#
_entry.id   910d7b995950f1b243d230517599128f
#
_cell.length_a   1.000
_cell.length_b   1.000
_cell.length_c   1.000
_cell.angle_alpha   90.00
_cell.angle_beta   90.00
_cell.angle_gamma   90.00
#
_symmetry.space_group_name_H-M   'P 1'
#
loop_
_entity.id
_entity.type
_entity.pdbx_description
1 polymer ?
#
loop_
_entity_poly.entity_id
_entity_poly.type
_entity_poly.pdbx_seq_one_letter_code
_entity_poly.pdbx_strand_id
1 'polypeptide(L)'
;MKIFKNFIGLAALALCLGFASCSSDDDAPSYSNAAVSNSELMTILKGKGYQFDENGKMLLDDKANSTTSLDLSGTKVDTAALKELSVFPNLKELNLSNNGYGETFDFSVLPAQITGIDLTNNDIYNYDNLVKVTVEENGDETVENVHNITKLYLPEEAKYNIAQLMRFYRQNKSAIDGGTMDVEMQKANGSLEKYNTLREIPDAALKANLKQNFSNLFEGDKINLNNYIIDAKERINSLYLTEDIKDYEGIQYIVENPYWKGASIVIVGTVADIKIPSLNLSTNVNTLTLYNVAVDKVTLPEKSSLRYVSFSNVADIKTLDLRKSVVLGQRTQEEEMDASSGSAIMILDCPSIESIVLPEKDELRINYLDIECLPNLKEFDMSRFVGVSTLLIGDLPDTYNLVYPNLQDFSYVERDATSFGISVNSFNKFNAATDAFIKKYYKMEPARLSYTSLNSPNNKKYKWNRDYK
;
A
#
# COMPACT_ATOMS: atom_id res chain seq x y z
N MET A 1 -40.95 -26.85 15.21
CA MET A 1 -41.46 -26.05 16.33
C MET A 1 -40.43 -26.08 17.48
N LYS A 2 -39.50 -25.13 17.47
CA LYS A 2 -38.69 -24.78 18.63
C LYS A 2 -38.32 -23.31 18.51
N ILE A 3 -38.59 -22.62 19.55
CA ILE A 3 -38.72 -21.17 19.72
C ILE A 3 -37.31 -20.59 19.89
N PHE A 4 -36.92 -19.64 19.02
CA PHE A 4 -35.73 -18.83 19.20
C PHE A 4 -36.02 -17.74 20.24
N LYS A 5 -35.25 -17.73 21.29
CA LYS A 5 -35.24 -16.67 22.31
C LYS A 5 -34.29 -15.56 21.84
N ASN A 6 -34.84 -14.40 21.57
CA ASN A 6 -34.09 -13.16 21.39
C ASN A 6 -33.35 -12.79 22.69
N PHE A 7 -32.04 -12.63 22.61
CA PHE A 7 -31.26 -11.91 23.60
C PHE A 7 -31.00 -10.50 23.07
N ILE A 8 -31.80 -9.55 23.51
CA ILE A 8 -31.51 -8.13 23.38
C ILE A 8 -30.57 -7.79 24.52
N GLY A 9 -29.28 -7.59 24.22
CA GLY A 9 -28.31 -7.02 25.13
C GLY A 9 -28.48 -5.52 25.21
N LEU A 10 -29.22 -5.06 26.20
CA LEU A 10 -29.36 -3.64 26.53
C LEU A 10 -28.05 -3.16 27.17
N ALA A 11 -27.23 -2.41 26.43
CA ALA A 11 -26.12 -1.66 27.00
C ALA A 11 -26.74 -0.48 27.78
N ALA A 12 -26.76 -0.59 29.10
CA ALA A 12 -27.18 0.48 29.97
C ALA A 12 -26.14 1.60 29.96
N LEU A 13 -26.45 2.70 29.26
CA LEU A 13 -25.76 3.96 29.38
C LEU A 13 -26.09 4.54 30.76
N ALA A 14 -25.17 4.44 31.71
CA ALA A 14 -25.31 5.10 33.00
C ALA A 14 -25.18 6.61 32.82
N LEU A 15 -26.31 7.30 32.65
CA LEU A 15 -26.40 8.74 32.81
C LEU A 15 -26.29 9.02 34.32
N CYS A 16 -25.13 9.43 34.78
CA CYS A 16 -25.01 10.07 36.09
C CYS A 16 -25.54 11.49 36.00
N LEU A 17 -26.85 11.65 36.19
CA LEU A 17 -27.45 12.95 36.53
C LEU A 17 -27.05 13.25 37.98
N GLY A 18 -25.98 13.99 38.16
CA GLY A 18 -25.67 14.63 39.42
C GLY A 18 -26.65 15.75 39.68
N PHE A 19 -27.57 15.57 40.64
CA PHE A 19 -28.36 16.65 41.16
C PHE A 19 -27.46 17.66 41.86
N ALA A 20 -27.31 18.85 41.29
CA ALA A 20 -26.68 19.95 41.96
C ALA A 20 -27.58 20.38 43.11
N SER A 21 -27.16 20.14 44.35
CA SER A 21 -27.64 20.81 45.54
C SER A 21 -27.14 22.26 45.53
N CYS A 22 -28.02 23.22 45.47
CA CYS A 22 -27.69 24.62 45.73
C CYS A 22 -27.16 24.76 47.15
N SER A 23 -25.88 25.07 47.30
CA SER A 23 -25.36 25.79 48.43
C SER A 23 -24.29 26.74 47.90
N SER A 24 -24.50 28.01 48.17
CA SER A 24 -23.54 29.12 47.98
C SER A 24 -22.24 28.78 48.67
N ASP A 25 -21.16 28.56 47.89
CA ASP A 25 -19.77 28.85 48.28
C ASP A 25 -18.88 28.69 47.06
N ASP A 26 -18.09 29.70 46.83
CA ASP A 26 -16.97 29.89 45.91
C ASP A 26 -16.84 28.84 44.80
N ASP A 27 -17.15 29.21 43.56
CA ASP A 27 -16.97 28.41 42.35
C ASP A 27 -15.47 28.06 42.16
N ALA A 28 -15.05 26.95 42.76
CA ALA A 28 -13.74 26.39 42.46
C ALA A 28 -13.67 26.09 40.97
N PRO A 29 -12.60 26.49 40.24
CA PRO A 29 -12.50 26.28 38.84
C PRO A 29 -12.61 24.76 38.50
N SER A 30 -13.49 24.45 37.57
CA SER A 30 -13.72 23.07 37.12
C SER A 30 -12.74 22.74 35.99
N TYR A 31 -12.08 21.59 36.09
CA TYR A 31 -11.09 21.14 35.11
C TYR A 31 -11.51 19.82 34.45
N SER A 32 -11.00 19.60 33.23
CA SER A 32 -11.21 18.34 32.52
C SER A 32 -10.67 17.13 33.28
N ASN A 33 -11.31 15.97 33.14
CA ASN A 33 -10.84 14.74 33.75
C ASN A 33 -9.51 14.27 33.16
N ALA A 34 -9.37 14.36 31.84
CA ALA A 34 -8.14 14.05 31.13
C ALA A 34 -7.23 15.30 31.05
N ALA A 35 -5.97 15.10 30.79
CA ALA A 35 -4.97 16.14 30.54
C ALA A 35 -4.52 16.14 29.08
N VAL A 36 -4.09 17.30 28.59
CA VAL A 36 -3.34 17.42 27.33
C VAL A 36 -1.85 17.30 27.68
N SER A 37 -1.23 16.24 27.20
CA SER A 37 0.19 15.94 27.43
C SER A 37 1.08 16.34 26.24
N ASN A 38 0.52 16.39 25.05
CA ASN A 38 1.22 16.82 23.86
C ASN A 38 1.48 18.33 23.91
N SER A 39 2.75 18.71 23.95
CA SER A 39 3.17 20.11 24.12
C SER A 39 2.81 21.02 22.95
N GLU A 40 2.80 20.47 21.74
CA GLU A 40 2.43 21.21 20.53
C GLU A 40 0.93 21.48 20.50
N LEU A 41 0.10 20.45 20.71
CA LEU A 41 -1.34 20.62 20.84
C LEU A 41 -1.71 21.59 21.97
N MET A 42 -1.06 21.48 23.12
CA MET A 42 -1.27 22.42 24.24
C MET A 42 -0.95 23.85 23.82
N THR A 43 0.14 24.06 23.09
CA THR A 43 0.53 25.39 22.60
C THR A 43 -0.52 25.95 21.63
N ILE A 44 -1.00 25.12 20.71
CA ILE A 44 -2.07 25.49 19.77
C ILE A 44 -3.34 25.88 20.53
N LEU A 45 -3.75 25.07 21.49
CA LEU A 45 -4.98 25.30 22.27
C LEU A 45 -4.85 26.56 23.15
N LYS A 46 -3.69 26.79 23.79
CA LYS A 46 -3.42 28.04 24.52
C LYS A 46 -3.46 29.25 23.59
N GLY A 47 -2.89 29.12 22.38
CA GLY A 47 -2.97 30.17 21.36
C GLY A 47 -4.40 30.50 20.93
N LYS A 48 -5.29 29.52 21.01
CA LYS A 48 -6.74 29.69 20.77
C LYS A 48 -7.49 30.18 22.02
N GLY A 49 -6.80 30.41 23.14
CA GLY A 49 -7.32 31.02 24.38
C GLY A 49 -7.95 30.03 25.35
N TYR A 50 -7.66 28.72 25.24
CA TYR A 50 -8.01 27.75 26.29
C TYR A 50 -6.95 27.80 27.41
N GLN A 51 -7.39 27.55 28.65
CA GLN A 51 -6.55 27.63 29.83
C GLN A 51 -6.33 26.22 30.40
N PHE A 52 -5.17 26.01 31.01
CA PHE A 52 -4.76 24.72 31.56
C PHE A 52 -4.09 24.88 32.91
N ASP A 53 -4.29 23.96 33.83
CA ASP A 53 -3.54 23.89 35.06
C ASP A 53 -2.10 23.37 34.84
N GLU A 54 -1.33 23.27 35.92
CA GLU A 54 0.05 22.77 35.90
C GLU A 54 0.17 21.28 35.48
N ASN A 55 -0.91 20.51 35.59
CA ASN A 55 -1.00 19.11 35.22
C ASN A 55 -1.52 18.90 33.79
N GLY A 56 -1.74 19.98 33.05
CA GLY A 56 -2.27 19.92 31.67
C GLY A 56 -3.78 19.67 31.57
N LYS A 57 -4.53 19.78 32.66
CA LYS A 57 -5.99 19.71 32.63
C LYS A 57 -6.58 21.04 32.18
N MET A 58 -7.53 20.96 31.24
CA MET A 58 -8.17 22.16 30.69
C MET A 58 -9.21 22.73 31.65
N LEU A 59 -9.16 24.06 31.85
CA LEU A 59 -10.22 24.77 32.57
C LEU A 59 -11.53 24.71 31.79
N LEU A 60 -12.59 24.20 32.42
CA LEU A 60 -13.92 24.11 31.84
C LEU A 60 -14.71 25.39 32.09
N ASP A 61 -14.22 26.49 31.53
CA ASP A 61 -14.92 27.75 31.47
C ASP A 61 -16.05 27.76 30.42
N ASP A 62 -16.75 28.87 30.27
CA ASP A 62 -17.82 29.03 29.29
C ASP A 62 -17.34 28.74 27.85
N LYS A 63 -16.09 29.12 27.54
CA LYS A 63 -15.50 28.88 26.24
C LYS A 63 -15.30 27.39 26.00
N ALA A 64 -14.65 26.68 26.90
CA ALA A 64 -14.39 25.26 26.80
C ALA A 64 -15.71 24.46 26.73
N ASN A 65 -16.68 24.82 27.56
CA ASN A 65 -17.99 24.18 27.63
C ASN A 65 -18.87 24.48 26.40
N SER A 66 -18.74 25.64 25.78
CA SER A 66 -19.50 25.99 24.56
C SER A 66 -18.85 25.54 23.26
N THR A 67 -17.60 25.01 23.29
CA THR A 67 -16.89 24.57 22.10
C THR A 67 -17.47 23.27 21.55
N THR A 68 -18.19 23.39 20.44
CA THR A 68 -18.74 22.27 19.68
C THR A 68 -17.99 21.99 18.38
N SER A 69 -17.22 22.98 17.88
CA SER A 69 -16.37 22.87 16.71
C SER A 69 -15.02 23.49 16.99
N LEU A 70 -13.94 22.84 16.57
CA LEU A 70 -12.59 23.30 16.76
C LEU A 70 -11.84 23.35 15.42
N ASP A 71 -11.40 24.53 15.04
CA ASP A 71 -10.58 24.73 13.85
C ASP A 71 -9.09 24.53 14.20
N LEU A 72 -8.50 23.47 13.66
CA LEU A 72 -7.06 23.13 13.71
C LEU A 72 -6.44 23.15 12.31
N SER A 73 -7.08 23.82 11.34
CA SER A 73 -6.55 23.87 9.97
C SER A 73 -5.18 24.56 9.92
N GLY A 74 -4.27 23.99 9.12
CA GLY A 74 -2.93 24.55 8.90
C GLY A 74 -2.02 24.60 10.12
N THR A 75 -2.40 23.99 11.25
CA THR A 75 -1.60 24.00 12.49
C THR A 75 -0.49 22.97 12.51
N LYS A 76 -0.53 21.99 11.58
CA LYS A 76 0.34 20.81 11.50
C LYS A 76 0.30 19.93 12.76
N VAL A 77 -0.84 19.95 13.47
CA VAL A 77 -1.03 19.12 14.66
C VAL A 77 -0.80 17.65 14.34
N ASP A 78 -0.03 16.95 15.19
CA ASP A 78 0.20 15.53 15.06
C ASP A 78 -1.12 14.75 15.27
N THR A 79 -1.43 13.84 14.37
CA THR A 79 -2.63 12.99 14.47
C THR A 79 -2.65 12.19 15.77
N ALA A 80 -1.51 11.73 16.28
CA ALA A 80 -1.42 11.00 17.54
C ALA A 80 -1.93 11.81 18.75
N ALA A 81 -1.84 13.16 18.68
CA ALA A 81 -2.32 14.05 19.73
C ALA A 81 -3.85 14.25 19.73
N LEU A 82 -4.55 13.89 18.65
CA LEU A 82 -5.99 14.18 18.50
C LEU A 82 -6.86 13.50 19.56
N LYS A 83 -6.43 12.34 20.09
CA LYS A 83 -7.12 11.66 21.21
C LYS A 83 -7.25 12.54 22.45
N GLU A 84 -6.29 13.42 22.66
CA GLU A 84 -6.26 14.32 23.83
C GLU A 84 -7.34 15.41 23.76
N LEU A 85 -7.97 15.62 22.57
CA LEU A 85 -9.13 16.50 22.42
C LEU A 85 -10.38 16.00 23.17
N SER A 86 -10.34 14.81 23.73
CA SER A 86 -11.37 14.32 24.67
C SER A 86 -11.54 15.18 25.92
N VAL A 87 -10.60 16.10 26.19
CA VAL A 87 -10.73 17.12 27.26
C VAL A 87 -11.92 18.08 27.04
N PHE A 88 -12.37 18.23 25.80
CA PHE A 88 -13.55 19.07 25.47
C PHE A 88 -14.84 18.29 25.70
N PRO A 89 -15.74 18.74 26.57
CA PRO A 89 -16.94 17.97 26.91
C PRO A 89 -17.96 17.91 25.75
N ASN A 90 -18.03 18.96 24.92
CA ASN A 90 -19.06 19.13 23.93
C ASN A 90 -18.55 19.19 22.47
N LEU A 91 -17.26 18.96 22.24
CA LEU A 91 -16.66 19.00 20.91
C LEU A 91 -17.24 17.91 20.01
N LYS A 92 -17.72 18.29 18.84
CA LYS A 92 -18.32 17.42 17.83
C LYS A 92 -17.63 17.50 16.49
N GLU A 93 -17.12 18.66 16.10
CA GLU A 93 -16.54 18.87 14.79
C GLU A 93 -15.08 19.31 14.86
N LEU A 94 -14.26 18.77 13.97
CA LEU A 94 -12.86 19.15 13.80
C LEU A 94 -12.59 19.59 12.37
N ASN A 95 -12.00 20.76 12.22
CA ASN A 95 -11.37 21.14 10.96
C ASN A 95 -9.87 20.81 11.03
N LEU A 96 -9.47 19.80 10.29
CA LEU A 96 -8.08 19.33 10.15
C LEU A 96 -7.52 19.57 8.75
N SER A 97 -8.13 20.44 7.98
CA SER A 97 -7.71 20.75 6.62
C SER A 97 -6.30 21.38 6.58
N ASN A 98 -5.59 21.19 5.47
CA ASN A 98 -4.28 21.84 5.22
C ASN A 98 -3.24 21.60 6.33
N ASN A 99 -3.20 20.41 6.91
CA ASN A 99 -2.20 20.05 7.92
C ASN A 99 -0.98 19.31 7.36
N GLY A 100 -0.97 19.00 6.06
CA GLY A 100 0.10 18.25 5.41
C GLY A 100 0.10 16.76 5.82
N TYR A 101 -1.05 16.24 6.20
CA TYR A 101 -1.19 14.80 6.43
C TYR A 101 -0.94 14.05 5.13
N GLY A 102 -0.10 13.02 5.22
CA GLY A 102 0.26 12.19 4.08
C GLY A 102 -0.75 11.08 3.81
N GLU A 103 -0.30 10.06 3.09
CA GLU A 103 -1.10 9.02 2.45
C GLU A 103 -2.25 8.41 3.29
N THR A 104 -2.09 8.27 4.60
CA THR A 104 -3.05 7.53 5.44
C THR A 104 -3.53 8.35 6.63
N PHE A 105 -4.85 8.34 6.87
CA PHE A 105 -5.46 8.86 8.08
C PHE A 105 -6.16 7.74 8.85
N ASP A 106 -5.79 7.58 10.11
CA ASP A 106 -6.37 6.57 11.01
C ASP A 106 -7.46 7.19 11.89
N PHE A 107 -8.72 6.83 11.65
CA PHE A 107 -9.85 7.33 12.42
C PHE A 107 -9.81 6.92 13.90
N SER A 108 -9.05 5.90 14.27
CA SER A 108 -8.90 5.46 15.67
C SER A 108 -8.22 6.51 16.57
N VAL A 109 -7.58 7.52 15.97
CA VAL A 109 -6.97 8.64 16.71
C VAL A 109 -7.99 9.69 17.18
N LEU A 110 -9.22 9.62 16.68
CA LEU A 110 -10.27 10.58 17.05
C LEU A 110 -10.90 10.24 18.40
N PRO A 111 -11.23 11.24 19.22
CA PRO A 111 -12.10 11.04 20.37
C PRO A 111 -13.48 10.54 19.96
N ALA A 112 -14.09 9.68 20.77
CA ALA A 112 -15.37 9.03 20.45
C ALA A 112 -16.54 10.00 20.25
N GLN A 113 -16.46 11.20 20.82
CA GLN A 113 -17.52 12.24 20.70
C GLN A 113 -17.51 12.96 19.35
N ILE A 114 -16.46 12.82 18.52
CA ILE A 114 -16.37 13.50 17.23
C ILE A 114 -17.30 12.87 16.22
N THR A 115 -18.12 13.71 15.60
CA THR A 115 -19.12 13.32 14.58
C THR A 115 -18.89 14.04 13.25
N GLY A 116 -18.08 15.09 13.22
CA GLY A 116 -17.75 15.84 12.01
C GLY A 116 -16.26 16.07 11.85
N ILE A 117 -15.75 15.90 10.63
CA ILE A 117 -14.34 16.09 10.34
C ILE A 117 -14.15 16.66 8.93
N ASP A 118 -13.27 17.64 8.81
CA ASP A 118 -12.80 18.19 7.55
C ASP A 118 -11.31 17.82 7.36
N LEU A 119 -11.02 17.02 6.34
CA LEU A 119 -9.69 16.55 5.96
C LEU A 119 -9.21 17.14 4.63
N THR A 120 -9.91 18.13 4.08
CA THR A 120 -9.58 18.73 2.78
C THR A 120 -8.17 19.33 2.74
N ASN A 121 -7.61 19.48 1.55
CA ASN A 121 -6.25 20.02 1.34
C ASN A 121 -5.14 19.26 2.10
N ASN A 122 -5.28 17.95 2.24
CA ASN A 122 -4.25 17.01 2.67
C ASN A 122 -4.05 15.98 1.57
N ASP A 123 -2.95 15.22 1.63
CA ASP A 123 -2.60 14.20 0.62
C ASP A 123 -3.10 12.80 1.03
N ILE A 124 -4.27 12.72 1.68
CA ILE A 124 -4.82 11.48 2.23
C ILE A 124 -5.64 10.75 1.16
N TYR A 125 -5.26 9.52 0.85
CA TYR A 125 -6.05 8.65 0.00
C TYR A 125 -6.42 7.30 0.68
N ASN A 126 -5.76 6.94 1.79
CA ASN A 126 -6.06 5.77 2.61
C ASN A 126 -6.73 6.16 3.93
N TYR A 127 -7.71 5.39 4.34
CA TYR A 127 -8.49 5.63 5.55
C TYR A 127 -8.53 4.36 6.39
N ASP A 128 -7.80 4.36 7.51
CA ASP A 128 -7.83 3.24 8.44
C ASP A 128 -8.89 3.48 9.51
N ASN A 129 -9.54 2.40 9.96
CA ASN A 129 -10.53 2.41 11.03
C ASN A 129 -11.71 3.39 10.81
N LEU A 130 -12.04 3.73 9.56
CA LEU A 130 -13.31 4.42 9.23
C LEU A 130 -14.49 3.45 9.39
N VAL A 131 -14.32 2.22 8.90
CA VAL A 131 -15.25 1.12 9.11
C VAL A 131 -14.50 -0.12 9.61
N LYS A 132 -15.20 -0.92 10.41
CA LYS A 132 -14.77 -2.26 10.79
C LYS A 132 -15.46 -3.27 9.87
N VAL A 133 -14.67 -4.11 9.24
CA VAL A 133 -15.17 -5.17 8.35
C VAL A 133 -14.93 -6.52 9.02
N THR A 134 -15.98 -7.31 9.15
CA THR A 134 -15.90 -8.71 9.57
C THR A 134 -16.32 -9.59 8.40
N VAL A 135 -15.45 -10.49 7.99
CA VAL A 135 -15.73 -11.44 6.90
C VAL A 135 -16.12 -12.77 7.53
N GLU A 136 -17.29 -13.29 7.18
CA GLU A 136 -17.78 -14.57 7.64
C GLU A 136 -17.20 -15.74 6.83
N GLU A 137 -17.34 -16.98 7.31
CA GLU A 137 -16.82 -18.19 6.65
C GLU A 137 -17.35 -18.37 5.22
N ASN A 138 -18.56 -17.90 4.95
CA ASN A 138 -19.20 -17.93 3.61
C ASN A 138 -18.74 -16.80 2.68
N GLY A 139 -17.88 -15.91 3.16
CA GLY A 139 -17.36 -14.75 2.43
C GLY A 139 -18.25 -13.49 2.51
N ASP A 140 -19.37 -13.52 3.25
CA ASP A 140 -20.19 -12.34 3.46
C ASP A 140 -19.47 -11.34 4.37
N GLU A 141 -19.63 -10.04 4.07
CA GLU A 141 -19.04 -8.97 4.85
C GLU A 141 -20.10 -8.28 5.72
N THR A 142 -19.79 -8.15 7.01
CA THR A 142 -20.53 -7.24 7.91
C THR A 142 -19.67 -5.99 8.10
N VAL A 143 -20.28 -4.82 7.88
CA VAL A 143 -19.62 -3.51 7.95
C VAL A 143 -20.24 -2.69 9.06
N GLU A 144 -19.41 -2.15 9.96
CA GLU A 144 -19.83 -1.28 11.07
C GLU A 144 -19.01 0.01 11.04
N ASN A 145 -19.66 1.16 11.23
CA ASN A 145 -18.94 2.43 11.40
C ASN A 145 -18.18 2.41 12.74
N VAL A 146 -16.90 2.78 12.72
CA VAL A 146 -16.10 2.88 13.96
C VAL A 146 -16.49 4.12 14.77
N HIS A 147 -16.79 5.23 14.07
CA HIS A 147 -17.27 6.48 14.66
C HIS A 147 -18.65 6.85 14.14
N ASN A 148 -19.37 7.62 14.93
CA ASN A 148 -20.71 8.12 14.58
C ASN A 148 -20.59 9.36 13.68
N ILE A 149 -19.90 9.23 12.54
CA ILE A 149 -19.65 10.33 11.62
C ILE A 149 -20.95 10.74 10.94
N THR A 150 -21.29 12.02 11.02
CA THR A 150 -22.40 12.65 10.32
C THR A 150 -21.96 13.71 9.31
N LYS A 151 -20.69 14.15 9.39
CA LYS A 151 -20.06 15.09 8.46
C LYS A 151 -18.63 14.65 8.16
N LEU A 152 -18.30 14.50 6.87
CA LEU A 152 -16.98 14.07 6.42
C LEU A 152 -16.61 14.81 5.12
N TYR A 153 -15.63 15.69 5.20
CA TYR A 153 -15.09 16.38 4.05
C TYR A 153 -13.72 15.81 3.70
N LEU A 154 -13.59 15.32 2.49
CA LEU A 154 -12.49 14.51 2.00
C LEU A 154 -11.62 15.31 1.02
N PRO A 155 -10.30 15.11 1.00
CA PRO A 155 -9.42 15.65 -0.04
C PRO A 155 -9.68 15.00 -1.40
N GLU A 156 -9.07 15.54 -2.46
CA GLU A 156 -9.24 15.03 -3.83
C GLU A 156 -8.78 13.58 -3.97
N GLU A 157 -7.65 13.22 -3.37
CA GLU A 157 -7.04 11.88 -3.44
C GLU A 157 -7.94 10.78 -2.86
N ALA A 158 -8.92 11.15 -2.05
CA ALA A 158 -9.95 10.23 -1.55
C ALA A 158 -10.73 9.52 -2.67
N LYS A 159 -10.73 10.10 -3.88
CA LYS A 159 -11.35 9.49 -5.07
C LYS A 159 -10.81 8.10 -5.38
N TYR A 160 -9.57 7.80 -4.98
CA TYR A 160 -8.93 6.52 -5.23
C TYR A 160 -9.20 5.46 -4.16
N ASN A 161 -9.68 5.86 -2.98
CA ASN A 161 -9.94 4.89 -1.92
C ASN A 161 -11.20 4.08 -2.17
N ILE A 162 -11.03 2.77 -2.32
CA ILE A 162 -12.13 1.83 -2.54
C ILE A 162 -12.39 1.02 -1.27
N ALA A 163 -11.34 0.67 -0.53
CA ALA A 163 -11.42 -0.30 0.55
C ALA A 163 -12.31 0.17 1.72
N GLN A 164 -12.13 1.38 2.19
CA GLN A 164 -12.84 1.90 3.36
C GLN A 164 -14.01 2.81 2.95
N LEU A 165 -13.78 3.80 2.06
CA LEU A 165 -14.81 4.76 1.69
C LEU A 165 -15.97 4.12 0.95
N MET A 166 -15.74 3.12 0.10
CA MET A 166 -16.84 2.43 -0.58
C MET A 166 -17.71 1.63 0.41
N ARG A 167 -17.07 0.94 1.38
CA ARG A 167 -17.82 0.24 2.44
C ARG A 167 -18.58 1.21 3.34
N PHE A 168 -17.95 2.32 3.72
CA PHE A 168 -18.58 3.40 4.46
C PHE A 168 -19.78 3.97 3.70
N TYR A 169 -19.61 4.27 2.39
CA TYR A 169 -20.70 4.77 1.56
C TYR A 169 -21.85 3.76 1.47
N ARG A 170 -21.58 2.47 1.24
CA ARG A 170 -22.64 1.44 1.17
C ARG A 170 -23.42 1.34 2.47
N GLN A 171 -22.72 1.32 3.59
CA GLN A 171 -23.34 1.25 4.92
C GLN A 171 -24.24 2.45 5.20
N ASN A 172 -23.85 3.63 4.73
CA ASN A 172 -24.52 4.89 5.04
C ASN A 172 -25.27 5.50 3.84
N LYS A 173 -25.44 4.75 2.73
CA LYS A 173 -25.96 5.25 1.46
C LYS A 173 -27.28 6.02 1.61
N SER A 174 -28.23 5.49 2.37
CA SER A 174 -29.54 6.15 2.56
C SER A 174 -29.41 7.48 3.30
N ALA A 175 -28.50 7.61 4.25
CA ALA A 175 -28.25 8.83 4.99
C ALA A 175 -27.51 9.87 4.14
N ILE A 176 -26.52 9.42 3.35
CA ILE A 176 -25.74 10.29 2.44
C ILE A 176 -26.64 10.80 1.31
N ASP A 177 -27.33 9.91 0.62
CA ASP A 177 -28.21 10.28 -0.49
C ASP A 177 -29.40 11.15 -0.02
N GLY A 178 -29.93 10.85 1.16
CA GLY A 178 -31.03 11.61 1.80
C GLY A 178 -30.58 12.91 2.45
N GLY A 179 -29.28 13.22 2.52
CA GLY A 179 -28.73 14.46 3.07
C GLY A 179 -28.79 14.57 4.60
N THR A 180 -29.02 13.47 5.33
CA THR A 180 -28.91 13.43 6.80
C THR A 180 -27.47 13.17 7.28
N MET A 181 -26.61 12.72 6.37
CA MET A 181 -25.17 12.63 6.54
C MET A 181 -24.51 13.45 5.44
N ASP A 182 -23.68 14.41 5.83
CA ASP A 182 -23.01 15.35 4.94
C ASP A 182 -21.61 14.85 4.59
N VAL A 183 -21.48 14.19 3.43
CA VAL A 183 -20.20 13.67 2.93
C VAL A 183 -19.87 14.34 1.61
N GLU A 184 -18.78 15.09 1.60
CA GLU A 184 -18.32 15.80 0.42
C GLU A 184 -16.87 15.44 0.10
N MET A 185 -16.48 15.59 -1.16
CA MET A 185 -15.12 15.36 -1.64
C MET A 185 -14.65 16.57 -2.45
N GLN A 186 -13.40 16.94 -2.23
CA GLN A 186 -12.75 18.03 -2.94
C GLN A 186 -12.44 17.63 -4.38
N LYS A 187 -12.63 18.57 -5.31
CA LYS A 187 -12.19 18.46 -6.71
C LYS A 187 -10.82 19.06 -6.90
N ALA A 188 -10.19 18.79 -8.04
CA ALA A 188 -8.92 19.38 -8.45
C ALA A 188 -8.90 20.93 -8.42
N ASN A 189 -10.05 21.59 -8.60
CA ASN A 189 -10.16 23.04 -8.50
C ASN A 189 -10.40 23.56 -7.06
N GLY A 190 -10.37 22.69 -6.07
CA GLY A 190 -10.57 23.00 -4.66
C GLY A 190 -12.03 23.11 -4.20
N SER A 191 -13.01 23.06 -5.12
CA SER A 191 -14.42 23.07 -4.73
C SER A 191 -14.86 21.72 -4.16
N LEU A 192 -15.84 21.76 -3.24
CA LEU A 192 -16.46 20.54 -2.72
C LEU A 192 -17.63 20.10 -3.60
N GLU A 193 -17.82 18.80 -3.69
CA GLU A 193 -19.01 18.19 -4.25
C GLU A 193 -19.48 17.04 -3.35
N LYS A 194 -20.78 16.77 -3.37
CA LYS A 194 -21.35 15.62 -2.67
C LYS A 194 -20.62 14.35 -3.10
N TYR A 195 -20.14 13.57 -2.12
CA TYR A 195 -19.45 12.31 -2.41
C TYR A 195 -20.32 11.39 -3.26
N ASN A 196 -19.72 10.85 -4.30
CA ASN A 196 -20.34 9.86 -5.17
C ASN A 196 -19.32 8.77 -5.51
N THR A 197 -19.77 7.70 -6.12
CA THR A 197 -18.94 6.54 -6.44
C THR A 197 -18.56 6.44 -7.92
N LEU A 198 -18.92 7.44 -8.74
CA LEU A 198 -18.61 7.46 -10.16
C LEU A 198 -17.23 8.07 -10.42
N ARG A 199 -16.40 7.37 -11.19
CA ARG A 199 -15.03 7.78 -11.53
C ARG A 199 -14.83 7.81 -13.05
N GLU A 200 -14.12 8.84 -13.51
CA GLU A 200 -13.68 8.93 -14.90
C GLU A 200 -12.42 8.08 -15.12
N ILE A 201 -12.28 7.57 -16.32
CA ILE A 201 -11.01 7.04 -16.85
C ILE A 201 -10.60 7.98 -17.96
N PRO A 202 -9.51 8.76 -17.80
CA PRO A 202 -9.11 9.78 -18.78
C PRO A 202 -8.71 9.18 -20.11
N ASP A 203 -7.89 8.12 -20.10
CA ASP A 203 -7.39 7.49 -21.31
C ASP A 203 -8.45 6.60 -21.98
N ALA A 204 -8.65 6.79 -23.27
CA ALA A 204 -9.68 6.07 -24.02
C ALA A 204 -9.32 4.58 -24.24
N ALA A 205 -8.03 4.26 -24.42
CA ALA A 205 -7.57 2.88 -24.60
C ALA A 205 -7.68 2.10 -23.28
N LEU A 206 -7.25 2.72 -22.17
CA LEU A 206 -7.42 2.16 -20.84
C LEU A 206 -8.91 1.93 -20.53
N LYS A 207 -9.75 2.94 -20.75
CA LYS A 207 -11.20 2.84 -20.57
C LYS A 207 -11.80 1.69 -21.35
N ALA A 208 -11.42 1.56 -22.62
CA ALA A 208 -11.92 0.48 -23.50
C ALA A 208 -11.52 -0.90 -22.97
N ASN A 209 -10.24 -1.08 -22.58
CA ASN A 209 -9.73 -2.32 -21.99
C ASN A 209 -10.47 -2.67 -20.70
N LEU A 210 -10.56 -1.71 -19.75
CA LEU A 210 -11.25 -1.95 -18.48
C LEU A 210 -12.74 -2.22 -18.68
N LYS A 211 -13.41 -1.52 -19.60
CA LYS A 211 -14.83 -1.76 -19.91
C LYS A 211 -15.07 -3.12 -20.55
N GLN A 212 -14.14 -3.60 -21.36
CA GLN A 212 -14.21 -4.94 -21.95
C GLN A 212 -14.05 -6.06 -20.90
N ASN A 213 -13.14 -5.86 -19.95
CA ASN A 213 -12.79 -6.89 -18.98
C ASN A 213 -13.63 -6.82 -17.69
N PHE A 214 -14.08 -5.63 -17.30
CA PHE A 214 -14.80 -5.35 -16.06
C PHE A 214 -16.12 -4.59 -16.32
N SER A 215 -16.86 -4.99 -17.33
CA SER A 215 -18.08 -4.27 -17.77
C SER A 215 -19.09 -4.00 -16.65
N ASN A 216 -19.17 -4.88 -15.66
CA ASN A 216 -20.08 -4.73 -14.52
C ASN A 216 -19.74 -3.53 -13.62
N LEU A 217 -18.51 -3.06 -13.66
CA LEU A 217 -18.12 -1.85 -12.90
C LEU A 217 -18.59 -0.56 -13.56
N PHE A 218 -18.97 -0.59 -14.83
CA PHE A 218 -19.28 0.63 -15.57
C PHE A 218 -20.76 0.98 -15.49
N GLU A 219 -21.00 2.26 -15.27
CA GLU A 219 -22.28 2.92 -15.43
C GLU A 219 -22.12 4.00 -16.50
N GLY A 220 -22.62 3.73 -17.70
CA GLY A 220 -22.29 4.53 -18.87
C GLY A 220 -20.79 4.45 -19.21
N ASP A 221 -20.08 5.58 -19.15
CA ASP A 221 -18.65 5.68 -19.45
C ASP A 221 -17.77 5.86 -18.20
N LYS A 222 -18.37 5.76 -17.00
CA LYS A 222 -17.68 5.90 -15.74
C LYS A 222 -17.64 4.58 -14.98
N ILE A 223 -16.56 4.36 -14.23
CA ILE A 223 -16.53 3.29 -13.24
C ILE A 223 -17.39 3.70 -12.06
N ASN A 224 -18.28 2.83 -11.62
CA ASN A 224 -19.01 2.97 -10.38
C ASN A 224 -18.39 2.07 -9.30
N LEU A 225 -17.66 2.66 -8.37
CA LEU A 225 -17.00 1.93 -7.29
C LEU A 225 -17.95 1.18 -6.37
N ASN A 226 -19.26 1.52 -6.41
CA ASN A 226 -20.28 0.80 -5.67
C ASN A 226 -20.68 -0.55 -6.31
N ASN A 227 -20.28 -0.79 -7.55
CA ASN A 227 -20.52 -2.05 -8.22
C ASN A 227 -19.48 -3.10 -7.80
N TYR A 228 -19.90 -4.36 -7.75
CA TYR A 228 -18.99 -5.45 -7.43
C TYR A 228 -18.27 -5.93 -8.68
N ILE A 229 -17.00 -6.31 -8.54
CA ILE A 229 -16.34 -7.15 -9.53
C ILE A 229 -16.96 -8.54 -9.40
N ILE A 230 -17.86 -8.88 -10.32
CA ILE A 230 -18.45 -10.21 -10.37
C ILE A 230 -17.46 -11.12 -11.11
N ASP A 231 -17.02 -12.18 -10.47
CA ASP A 231 -16.22 -13.25 -11.07
C ASP A 231 -17.04 -13.98 -12.15
N ALA A 232 -17.24 -13.32 -13.27
CA ALA A 232 -17.88 -13.94 -14.43
C ALA A 232 -16.79 -14.49 -15.36
N LYS A 233 -16.28 -15.68 -15.04
CA LYS A 233 -15.37 -16.47 -15.87
C LYS A 233 -13.89 -16.06 -15.85
N GLU A 234 -13.03 -17.05 -15.91
CA GLU A 234 -11.57 -17.18 -15.96
C GLU A 234 -10.72 -16.01 -16.56
N ARG A 235 -11.33 -15.00 -17.17
CA ARG A 235 -10.65 -13.86 -17.80
C ARG A 235 -10.32 -12.71 -16.85
N ILE A 236 -10.93 -12.66 -15.66
CA ILE A 236 -10.76 -11.53 -14.72
C ILE A 236 -9.59 -11.77 -13.76
N ASN A 237 -8.91 -12.92 -13.85
CA ASN A 237 -7.77 -13.25 -13.00
C ASN A 237 -6.50 -12.45 -13.32
N SER A 238 -6.48 -11.69 -14.41
CA SER A 238 -5.32 -10.92 -14.82
C SER A 238 -5.73 -9.55 -15.33
N LEU A 239 -5.08 -8.52 -14.84
CA LEU A 239 -5.07 -7.20 -15.46
C LEU A 239 -3.92 -7.17 -16.47
N TYR A 240 -4.25 -7.17 -17.75
CA TYR A 240 -3.29 -7.23 -18.84
C TYR A 240 -3.45 -6.00 -19.74
N LEU A 241 -2.50 -5.09 -19.67
CA LEU A 241 -2.51 -3.80 -20.37
C LEU A 241 -1.29 -3.71 -21.29
N THR A 242 -1.52 -3.78 -22.59
CA THR A 242 -0.48 -3.73 -23.63
C THR A 242 -0.81 -2.76 -24.76
N GLU A 243 -1.90 -2.05 -24.62
CA GLU A 243 -2.35 -1.05 -25.58
C GLU A 243 -1.51 0.21 -25.51
N ASP A 244 -1.65 1.07 -26.50
CA ASP A 244 -1.02 2.40 -26.51
C ASP A 244 -1.74 3.35 -25.53
N ILE A 245 -1.61 3.07 -24.25
CA ILE A 245 -2.17 3.85 -23.14
C ILE A 245 -1.22 4.99 -22.81
N LYS A 246 -1.72 6.21 -22.71
CA LYS A 246 -0.94 7.42 -22.42
C LYS A 246 -1.12 7.90 -20.97
N ASP A 247 -2.21 7.50 -20.35
CA ASP A 247 -2.53 7.83 -18.97
C ASP A 247 -3.17 6.62 -18.30
N TYR A 248 -2.51 6.13 -17.25
CA TYR A 248 -2.95 4.96 -16.49
C TYR A 248 -3.81 5.33 -15.28
N GLU A 249 -4.24 6.59 -15.15
CA GLU A 249 -5.17 6.96 -14.07
C GLU A 249 -6.46 6.13 -14.17
N GLY A 250 -6.77 5.44 -13.09
CA GLY A 250 -7.95 4.57 -12.99
C GLY A 250 -7.64 3.09 -12.87
N ILE A 251 -6.39 2.63 -13.09
CA ILE A 251 -6.03 1.23 -12.80
C ILE A 251 -6.18 0.90 -11.32
N GLN A 252 -6.01 1.89 -10.43
CA GLN A 252 -6.22 1.77 -8.99
C GLN A 252 -7.61 1.22 -8.67
N TYR A 253 -8.64 1.61 -9.45
CA TYR A 253 -10.02 1.17 -9.23
C TYR A 253 -10.22 -0.33 -9.45
N ILE A 254 -9.26 -0.99 -10.09
CA ILE A 254 -9.22 -2.45 -10.23
C ILE A 254 -8.24 -3.05 -9.22
N VAL A 255 -6.99 -2.58 -9.23
CA VAL A 255 -5.89 -3.16 -8.43
C VAL A 255 -6.20 -3.10 -6.93
N GLU A 256 -6.79 -2.00 -6.46
CA GLU A 256 -7.12 -1.79 -5.06
C GLU A 256 -8.56 -2.20 -4.70
N ASN A 257 -9.31 -2.73 -5.66
CA ASN A 257 -10.68 -3.15 -5.40
C ASN A 257 -10.68 -4.44 -4.55
N PRO A 258 -11.27 -4.43 -3.34
CA PRO A 258 -11.24 -5.57 -2.43
C PRO A 258 -11.98 -6.81 -2.96
N TYR A 259 -12.82 -6.63 -3.96
CA TYR A 259 -13.56 -7.73 -4.60
C TYR A 259 -12.84 -8.30 -5.82
N TRP A 260 -11.76 -7.65 -6.29
CA TRP A 260 -10.95 -8.21 -7.35
C TRP A 260 -10.04 -9.32 -6.78
N LYS A 261 -10.18 -10.53 -7.33
CA LYS A 261 -9.40 -11.70 -6.94
C LYS A 261 -8.32 -12.05 -7.95
N GLY A 262 -7.95 -11.10 -8.79
CA GLY A 262 -6.93 -11.31 -9.82
C GLY A 262 -5.57 -11.65 -9.25
N ALA A 263 -4.92 -12.59 -9.91
CA ALA A 263 -3.62 -13.10 -9.51
C ALA A 263 -2.44 -12.42 -10.22
N SER A 264 -2.68 -11.78 -11.36
CA SER A 264 -1.61 -11.25 -12.20
C SER A 264 -1.90 -9.82 -12.66
N ILE A 265 -0.86 -8.98 -12.60
CA ILE A 265 -0.82 -7.63 -13.17
C ILE A 265 0.32 -7.59 -14.17
N VAL A 266 0.01 -7.29 -15.43
CA VAL A 266 0.98 -7.13 -16.52
C VAL A 266 0.70 -5.80 -17.20
N ILE A 267 1.66 -4.88 -17.13
CA ILE A 267 1.58 -3.56 -17.77
C ILE A 267 2.79 -3.41 -18.68
N VAL A 268 2.52 -3.22 -19.97
CA VAL A 268 3.53 -3.02 -21.01
C VAL A 268 3.31 -1.67 -21.67
N GLY A 269 4.09 -0.68 -21.25
CA GLY A 269 4.05 0.66 -21.85
C GLY A 269 4.77 0.74 -23.19
N THR A 270 4.40 1.72 -23.98
CA THR A 270 5.04 1.99 -25.27
C THR A 270 6.33 2.80 -25.15
N VAL A 271 6.44 3.60 -24.07
CA VAL A 271 7.63 4.40 -23.73
C VAL A 271 7.82 4.45 -22.22
N ALA A 272 9.07 4.42 -21.76
CA ALA A 272 9.41 4.32 -20.34
C ALA A 272 8.97 5.53 -19.47
N ASP A 273 8.65 6.66 -20.10
CA ASP A 273 8.30 7.89 -19.38
C ASP A 273 6.81 7.98 -19.00
N ILE A 274 5.99 7.03 -19.45
CA ILE A 274 4.57 7.03 -19.08
C ILE A 274 4.45 6.56 -17.64
N LYS A 275 3.98 7.48 -16.80
CA LYS A 275 3.81 7.22 -15.38
C LYS A 275 2.52 6.43 -15.11
N ILE A 276 2.67 5.34 -14.37
CA ILE A 276 1.53 4.65 -13.78
C ILE A 276 1.38 5.10 -12.33
N PRO A 277 0.15 5.14 -11.80
CA PRO A 277 -0.08 5.41 -10.38
C PRO A 277 0.68 4.44 -9.47
N SER A 278 0.98 4.86 -8.26
CA SER A 278 1.51 3.93 -7.24
C SER A 278 0.56 2.74 -7.07
N LEU A 279 1.11 1.54 -7.04
CA LEU A 279 0.34 0.31 -6.98
C LEU A 279 0.26 -0.23 -5.55
N ASN A 280 -0.93 -0.25 -4.96
CA ASN A 280 -1.20 -0.96 -3.71
C ASN A 280 -1.79 -2.32 -4.06
N LEU A 281 -0.98 -3.37 -3.95
CA LEU A 281 -1.38 -4.71 -4.40
C LEU A 281 -2.36 -5.36 -3.41
N SER A 282 -3.28 -6.18 -3.93
CA SER A 282 -4.10 -7.06 -3.10
C SER A 282 -3.34 -8.32 -2.69
N THR A 283 -3.82 -9.03 -1.67
CA THR A 283 -3.22 -10.28 -1.19
C THR A 283 -3.21 -11.40 -2.24
N ASN A 284 -4.10 -11.34 -3.24
CA ASN A 284 -4.22 -12.38 -4.26
C ASN A 284 -3.19 -12.25 -5.38
N VAL A 285 -2.59 -11.07 -5.56
CA VAL A 285 -1.61 -10.84 -6.64
C VAL A 285 -0.36 -11.66 -6.37
N ASN A 286 -0.08 -12.61 -7.22
CA ASN A 286 1.12 -13.44 -7.17
C ASN A 286 2.15 -13.07 -8.25
N THR A 287 1.74 -12.36 -9.30
CA THR A 287 2.58 -11.95 -10.42
C THR A 287 2.45 -10.46 -10.68
N LEU A 288 3.57 -9.75 -10.74
CA LEU A 288 3.65 -8.36 -11.16
C LEU A 288 4.71 -8.22 -12.24
N THR A 289 4.28 -7.83 -13.43
CA THR A 289 5.18 -7.53 -14.56
C THR A 289 4.96 -6.09 -15.00
N LEU A 290 6.02 -5.30 -14.96
CA LEU A 290 6.05 -3.93 -15.46
C LEU A 290 7.14 -3.81 -16.52
N TYR A 291 6.78 -3.34 -17.68
CA TYR A 291 7.70 -3.14 -18.78
C TYR A 291 7.51 -1.74 -19.38
N ASN A 292 8.61 -1.00 -19.50
CA ASN A 292 8.64 0.27 -20.22
C ASN A 292 7.64 1.32 -19.68
N VAL A 293 7.63 1.52 -18.35
CA VAL A 293 6.79 2.47 -17.63
C VAL A 293 7.56 3.14 -16.49
N ALA A 294 7.00 4.21 -15.93
CA ALA A 294 7.48 4.81 -14.69
C ALA A 294 6.48 4.56 -13.55
N VAL A 295 6.96 4.23 -12.36
CA VAL A 295 6.14 4.05 -11.15
C VAL A 295 6.91 4.52 -9.92
N ASP A 296 6.28 5.33 -9.07
CA ASP A 296 6.95 5.81 -7.85
C ASP A 296 7.07 4.73 -6.78
N LYS A 297 6.04 3.91 -6.63
CA LYS A 297 5.94 2.97 -5.51
C LYS A 297 5.07 1.76 -5.84
N VAL A 298 5.51 0.62 -5.35
CA VAL A 298 4.71 -0.61 -5.27
C VAL A 298 4.63 -1.03 -3.81
N THR A 299 3.41 -1.14 -3.28
CA THR A 299 3.16 -1.50 -1.88
C THR A 299 2.55 -2.89 -1.80
N LEU A 300 3.15 -3.75 -1.00
CA LEU A 300 2.62 -5.08 -0.72
C LEU A 300 1.71 -5.04 0.53
N PRO A 301 0.57 -5.74 0.50
CA PRO A 301 -0.24 -5.95 1.68
C PRO A 301 0.44 -6.90 2.67
N GLU A 302 0.00 -6.89 3.91
CA GLU A 302 0.41 -7.91 4.87
C GLU A 302 0.06 -9.32 4.33
N LYS A 303 1.00 -10.26 4.44
CA LYS A 303 0.86 -11.62 3.91
C LYS A 303 0.63 -11.69 2.40
N SER A 304 1.33 -10.85 1.63
CA SER A 304 1.27 -10.83 0.17
C SER A 304 1.61 -12.20 -0.44
N SER A 305 0.85 -12.59 -1.47
CA SER A 305 1.09 -13.80 -2.28
C SER A 305 2.07 -13.56 -3.44
N LEU A 306 2.69 -12.38 -3.53
CA LEU A 306 3.57 -12.03 -4.63
C LEU A 306 4.80 -12.95 -4.66
N ARG A 307 5.00 -13.66 -5.77
CA ARG A 307 6.09 -14.62 -5.97
C ARG A 307 6.88 -14.38 -7.25
N TYR A 308 6.26 -13.72 -8.22
CA TYR A 308 6.88 -13.40 -9.49
C TYR A 308 6.89 -11.90 -9.69
N VAL A 309 8.08 -11.30 -9.77
CA VAL A 309 8.28 -9.88 -10.02
C VAL A 309 9.20 -9.74 -11.23
N SER A 310 8.72 -9.03 -12.25
CA SER A 310 9.51 -8.74 -13.44
C SER A 310 9.38 -7.26 -13.81
N PHE A 311 10.46 -6.52 -13.63
CA PHE A 311 10.57 -5.14 -14.04
C PHE A 311 11.61 -5.02 -15.14
N SER A 312 11.27 -4.39 -16.23
CA SER A 312 12.22 -4.11 -17.31
C SER A 312 11.97 -2.71 -17.86
N ASN A 313 13.01 -1.90 -17.84
CA ASN A 313 12.95 -0.48 -18.21
C ASN A 313 11.87 0.28 -17.41
N VAL A 314 11.92 0.14 -16.08
CA VAL A 314 11.00 0.80 -15.14
C VAL A 314 11.72 1.94 -14.43
N ALA A 315 11.17 3.15 -14.57
CA ALA A 315 11.71 4.37 -13.97
C ALA A 315 11.02 4.73 -12.64
N ASP A 316 11.57 5.71 -11.94
CA ASP A 316 11.10 6.39 -10.72
C ASP A 316 11.15 5.58 -9.43
N ILE A 317 10.86 4.29 -9.44
CA ILE A 317 10.90 3.45 -8.25
C ILE A 317 12.32 3.34 -7.67
N LYS A 318 12.50 3.78 -6.42
CA LYS A 318 13.80 3.73 -5.72
C LYS A 318 13.99 2.48 -4.88
N THR A 319 12.94 1.99 -4.28
CA THR A 319 12.99 0.81 -3.42
C THR A 319 11.92 -0.19 -3.83
N LEU A 320 12.34 -1.42 -4.09
CA LEU A 320 11.45 -2.56 -4.24
C LEU A 320 11.43 -3.32 -2.91
N ASP A 321 10.37 -3.14 -2.13
CA ASP A 321 10.24 -3.77 -0.82
C ASP A 321 9.36 -5.03 -0.91
N LEU A 322 9.98 -6.19 -0.79
CA LEU A 322 9.33 -7.50 -0.88
C LEU A 322 9.15 -8.18 0.48
N ARG A 323 9.45 -7.50 1.60
CA ARG A 323 9.42 -8.10 2.94
C ARG A 323 8.10 -8.75 3.30
N LYS A 324 6.99 -8.17 2.87
CA LYS A 324 5.63 -8.65 3.18
C LYS A 324 5.20 -9.86 2.35
N SER A 325 5.98 -10.29 1.36
CA SER A 325 5.68 -11.52 0.65
C SER A 325 5.95 -12.75 1.53
N VAL A 326 4.90 -13.55 1.74
CA VAL A 326 5.02 -14.79 2.52
C VAL A 326 5.37 -16.01 1.68
N VAL A 327 5.24 -15.92 0.35
CA VAL A 327 5.47 -17.04 -0.57
C VAL A 327 6.71 -16.90 -1.43
N LEU A 328 7.21 -15.68 -1.64
CA LEU A 328 8.42 -15.45 -2.43
C LEU A 328 9.61 -16.20 -1.82
N GLY A 329 10.31 -16.98 -2.63
CA GLY A 329 11.42 -17.80 -2.20
C GLY A 329 11.04 -19.04 -1.39
N GLN A 330 9.76 -19.39 -1.32
CA GLN A 330 9.29 -20.69 -0.82
C GLN A 330 9.05 -21.62 -2.01
N ARG A 331 9.54 -22.86 -1.89
CA ARG A 331 9.19 -23.93 -2.82
C ARG A 331 7.96 -24.64 -2.32
N THR A 332 6.91 -24.75 -3.15
CA THR A 332 5.72 -25.54 -2.85
C THR A 332 5.86 -26.95 -3.46
N GLN A 333 5.07 -27.91 -2.99
CA GLN A 333 5.05 -29.25 -3.57
C GLN A 333 4.60 -29.25 -5.05
N GLU A 334 3.72 -28.32 -5.44
CA GLU A 334 3.30 -28.16 -6.83
C GLU A 334 4.43 -27.67 -7.73
N GLU A 335 5.31 -26.82 -7.21
CA GLU A 335 6.50 -26.32 -7.92
C GLU A 335 7.58 -27.40 -8.11
N GLU A 336 7.54 -28.45 -7.32
CA GLU A 336 8.35 -29.64 -7.57
C GLU A 336 7.98 -30.32 -8.87
N MET A 337 6.74 -30.12 -9.33
CA MET A 337 6.20 -30.75 -10.55
C MET A 337 6.25 -29.84 -11.78
N ASP A 338 6.21 -28.51 -11.60
CA ASP A 338 6.23 -27.53 -12.69
C ASP A 338 7.18 -26.37 -12.39
N ALA A 339 8.34 -26.36 -13.06
CA ALA A 339 9.36 -25.32 -12.92
C ALA A 339 8.90 -23.92 -13.39
N SER A 340 7.79 -23.85 -14.19
CA SER A 340 7.23 -22.58 -14.66
C SER A 340 6.45 -21.81 -13.59
N SER A 341 6.08 -22.47 -12.50
CA SER A 341 5.29 -21.87 -11.40
C SER A 341 6.12 -21.31 -10.25
N GLY A 342 7.45 -21.34 -10.34
CA GLY A 342 8.36 -20.96 -9.27
C GLY A 342 8.45 -19.46 -9.01
N SER A 343 9.10 -19.09 -7.91
CA SER A 343 9.43 -17.71 -7.57
C SER A 343 10.45 -17.11 -8.53
N ALA A 344 10.25 -15.84 -8.91
CA ALA A 344 11.19 -15.10 -9.75
C ALA A 344 11.31 -13.63 -9.31
N ILE A 345 12.55 -13.13 -9.39
CA ILE A 345 12.86 -11.70 -9.28
C ILE A 345 13.72 -11.37 -10.51
N MET A 346 13.15 -10.57 -11.42
CA MET A 346 13.81 -10.15 -12.65
C MET A 346 13.72 -8.62 -12.74
N ILE A 347 14.83 -7.95 -12.53
CA ILE A 347 14.92 -6.49 -12.50
C ILE A 347 16.00 -6.04 -13.47
N LEU A 348 15.58 -5.50 -14.59
CA LEU A 348 16.45 -5.15 -15.71
C LEU A 348 16.24 -3.69 -16.13
N ASP A 349 17.32 -2.98 -16.44
CA ASP A 349 17.27 -1.61 -16.97
C ASP A 349 16.41 -0.64 -16.12
N CYS A 350 16.48 -0.77 -14.79
CA CYS A 350 15.70 0.06 -13.87
C CYS A 350 16.59 1.12 -13.21
N PRO A 351 16.73 2.31 -13.84
CA PRO A 351 17.77 3.28 -13.48
C PRO A 351 17.59 3.92 -12.11
N SER A 352 16.39 3.94 -11.56
CA SER A 352 16.09 4.62 -10.31
C SER A 352 16.22 3.72 -9.08
N ILE A 353 16.32 2.39 -9.25
CA ILE A 353 16.38 1.45 -8.12
C ILE A 353 17.70 1.60 -7.36
N GLU A 354 17.56 1.93 -6.07
CA GLU A 354 18.66 2.06 -5.10
C GLU A 354 18.74 0.86 -4.14
N SER A 355 17.60 0.17 -3.92
CA SER A 355 17.54 -0.99 -3.03
C SER A 355 16.44 -1.98 -3.40
N ILE A 356 16.73 -3.27 -3.16
CA ILE A 356 15.79 -4.38 -3.24
C ILE A 356 15.78 -5.07 -1.88
N VAL A 357 14.65 -5.05 -1.18
CA VAL A 357 14.53 -5.60 0.17
C VAL A 357 13.78 -6.93 0.10
N LEU A 358 14.47 -8.01 0.46
CA LEU A 358 13.96 -9.38 0.39
C LEU A 358 13.12 -9.74 1.63
N PRO A 359 12.24 -10.76 1.54
CA PRO A 359 11.53 -11.30 2.70
C PRO A 359 12.48 -11.73 3.83
N GLU A 360 12.07 -11.55 5.07
CA GLU A 360 12.86 -11.96 6.25
C GLU A 360 12.71 -13.47 6.50
N LYS A 361 13.42 -14.27 5.69
CA LYS A 361 13.49 -15.73 5.81
C LYS A 361 14.94 -16.17 5.81
N ASP A 362 15.23 -17.19 6.59
CA ASP A 362 16.62 -17.72 6.69
C ASP A 362 17.08 -18.35 5.40
N GLU A 363 16.16 -19.00 4.68
CA GLU A 363 16.45 -19.68 3.41
C GLU A 363 15.44 -19.28 2.33
N LEU A 364 15.97 -18.89 1.19
CA LEU A 364 15.17 -18.58 -0.01
C LEU A 364 15.55 -19.53 -1.14
N ARG A 365 14.55 -19.96 -1.89
CA ARG A 365 14.67 -20.77 -3.11
C ARG A 365 13.93 -20.09 -4.23
N ILE A 366 14.58 -19.91 -5.38
CA ILE A 366 14.04 -19.12 -6.47
C ILE A 366 14.42 -19.74 -7.82
N ASN A 367 13.50 -19.70 -8.77
CA ASN A 367 13.78 -20.19 -10.11
C ASN A 367 14.64 -19.21 -10.90
N TYR A 368 14.25 -17.92 -10.88
CA TYR A 368 14.96 -16.87 -11.58
C TYR A 368 15.35 -15.74 -10.63
N LEU A 369 16.64 -15.44 -10.58
CA LEU A 369 17.17 -14.23 -9.98
C LEU A 369 18.00 -13.51 -11.04
N ASP A 370 17.44 -12.45 -11.60
CA ASP A 370 17.99 -11.71 -12.72
C ASP A 370 18.06 -10.22 -12.34
N ILE A 371 19.27 -9.71 -12.16
CA ILE A 371 19.56 -8.35 -11.67
C ILE A 371 20.58 -7.73 -12.60
N GLU A 372 20.13 -6.95 -13.57
CA GLU A 372 20.98 -6.38 -14.60
C GLU A 372 20.69 -4.89 -14.86
N CYS A 373 21.72 -4.13 -15.21
CA CYS A 373 21.63 -2.73 -15.61
C CYS A 373 20.95 -1.82 -14.57
N LEU A 374 21.39 -1.91 -13.31
CA LEU A 374 20.88 -1.10 -12.20
C LEU A 374 21.94 -0.11 -11.71
N PRO A 375 22.12 1.04 -12.36
CA PRO A 375 23.25 1.95 -12.11
C PRO A 375 23.25 2.61 -10.73
N ASN A 376 22.12 2.65 -10.05
CA ASN A 376 21.98 3.27 -8.73
C ASN A 376 21.81 2.27 -7.58
N LEU A 377 21.83 0.96 -7.86
CA LEU A 377 21.72 -0.06 -6.81
C LEU A 377 22.96 0.00 -5.90
N LYS A 378 22.76 0.21 -4.60
CA LYS A 378 23.85 0.45 -3.64
C LYS A 378 24.42 -0.84 -3.04
N GLU A 379 23.57 -1.81 -2.81
CA GLU A 379 23.90 -3.10 -2.23
C GLU A 379 22.84 -4.14 -2.53
N PHE A 380 23.22 -5.41 -2.59
CA PHE A 380 22.28 -6.51 -2.69
C PHE A 380 22.86 -7.76 -2.02
N ASP A 381 22.22 -8.21 -0.96
CA ASP A 381 22.60 -9.41 -0.21
C ASP A 381 21.77 -10.62 -0.67
N MET A 382 22.42 -11.52 -1.39
CA MET A 382 21.86 -12.79 -1.88
C MET A 382 22.21 -13.99 -0.98
N SER A 383 22.86 -13.78 0.17
CA SER A 383 23.38 -14.88 1.01
C SER A 383 22.32 -15.87 1.47
N ARG A 384 21.07 -15.42 1.58
CA ARG A 384 19.92 -16.25 1.98
C ARG A 384 19.37 -17.15 0.87
N PHE A 385 19.76 -16.93 -0.38
CA PHE A 385 19.38 -17.84 -1.45
C PHE A 385 20.22 -19.13 -1.38
N VAL A 386 19.56 -20.20 -0.97
CA VAL A 386 20.17 -21.55 -0.87
C VAL A 386 19.91 -22.41 -2.11
N GLY A 387 18.90 -22.05 -2.93
CA GLY A 387 18.56 -22.69 -4.19
C GLY A 387 18.20 -21.64 -5.25
N VAL A 388 18.88 -21.70 -6.40
CA VAL A 388 18.64 -20.83 -7.56
C VAL A 388 18.79 -21.67 -8.81
N SER A 389 17.78 -21.65 -9.70
CA SER A 389 17.88 -22.33 -10.99
C SER A 389 18.62 -21.48 -12.02
N THR A 390 18.28 -20.21 -12.15
CA THR A 390 18.95 -19.27 -13.04
C THR A 390 19.35 -18.02 -12.26
N LEU A 391 20.65 -17.73 -12.26
CA LEU A 391 21.23 -16.51 -11.67
C LEU A 391 21.88 -15.68 -12.79
N LEU A 392 21.32 -14.50 -13.05
CA LEU A 392 21.89 -13.52 -13.96
C LEU A 392 22.22 -12.26 -13.18
N ILE A 393 23.46 -11.84 -13.24
CA ILE A 393 23.97 -10.63 -12.59
C ILE A 393 24.80 -9.87 -13.61
N GLY A 394 24.40 -8.65 -13.93
CA GLY A 394 25.07 -7.89 -14.97
C GLY A 394 24.98 -6.38 -14.83
N ASP A 395 26.00 -5.71 -15.35
CA ASP A 395 26.05 -4.25 -15.53
C ASP A 395 25.65 -3.43 -14.28
N LEU A 396 26.24 -3.81 -13.13
CA LEU A 396 26.05 -3.15 -11.85
C LEU A 396 27.20 -2.17 -11.56
N PRO A 397 27.02 -1.15 -10.70
CA PRO A 397 28.07 -0.17 -10.40
C PRO A 397 29.32 -0.81 -9.78
N ASP A 398 30.51 -0.26 -10.09
CA ASP A 398 31.77 -0.75 -9.53
C ASP A 398 31.88 -0.63 -8.00
N THR A 399 31.15 0.31 -7.41
CA THR A 399 31.07 0.54 -5.96
C THR A 399 30.09 -0.39 -5.25
N TYR A 400 29.50 -1.29 -5.97
CA TYR A 400 28.45 -2.15 -5.51
C TYR A 400 28.94 -3.27 -4.59
N ASN A 401 28.26 -3.44 -3.48
CA ASN A 401 28.59 -4.46 -2.48
C ASN A 401 27.66 -5.68 -2.64
N LEU A 402 28.11 -6.66 -3.42
CA LEU A 402 27.42 -7.92 -3.65
C LEU A 402 27.79 -8.97 -2.62
N VAL A 403 26.77 -9.58 -2.02
CA VAL A 403 26.90 -10.82 -1.28
C VAL A 403 26.24 -11.94 -2.07
N TYR A 404 27.02 -12.86 -2.60
CA TYR A 404 26.54 -13.93 -3.47
C TYR A 404 25.79 -15.02 -2.71
N PRO A 405 24.92 -15.81 -3.38
CA PRO A 405 24.25 -16.96 -2.80
C PRO A 405 25.20 -17.99 -2.22
N ASN A 406 24.78 -18.63 -1.12
CA ASN A 406 25.45 -19.81 -0.60
C ASN A 406 24.61 -21.06 -0.92
N LEU A 407 24.71 -21.53 -2.15
CA LEU A 407 23.87 -22.60 -2.66
C LEU A 407 24.11 -23.91 -1.90
N GLN A 408 23.05 -24.52 -1.44
CA GLN A 408 23.00 -25.79 -0.71
C GLN A 408 21.97 -26.75 -1.31
N ASP A 409 20.92 -26.21 -1.94
CA ASP A 409 19.85 -26.99 -2.57
C ASP A 409 20.05 -27.02 -4.09
N PHE A 410 20.50 -28.15 -4.58
CA PHE A 410 20.73 -28.40 -6.00
C PHE A 410 19.63 -29.22 -6.66
N SER A 411 18.51 -29.44 -5.97
CA SER A 411 17.38 -30.19 -6.54
C SER A 411 16.73 -29.50 -7.75
N TYR A 412 16.95 -28.19 -7.88
CA TYR A 412 16.60 -27.44 -9.10
C TYR A 412 17.40 -27.87 -10.33
N VAL A 413 18.54 -28.48 -10.10
CA VAL A 413 19.53 -28.83 -11.12
C VAL A 413 19.15 -30.09 -11.91
N GLU A 414 18.41 -31.00 -11.32
CA GLU A 414 18.08 -32.28 -11.97
C GLU A 414 17.06 -32.15 -13.09
N ARG A 415 16.24 -31.07 -13.08
CA ARG A 415 15.19 -30.87 -14.10
C ARG A 415 15.61 -29.89 -15.19
N ASP A 416 16.19 -28.78 -14.81
CA ASP A 416 16.63 -27.73 -15.72
C ASP A 416 18.08 -27.39 -15.41
N ALA A 417 18.94 -27.49 -16.39
CA ALA A 417 20.34 -27.18 -16.19
C ALA A 417 20.50 -25.80 -15.51
N THR A 418 20.92 -25.81 -14.24
CA THR A 418 21.23 -24.57 -13.51
C THR A 418 22.19 -23.73 -14.32
N SER A 419 21.81 -22.50 -14.61
CA SER A 419 22.65 -21.58 -15.37
C SER A 419 22.96 -20.34 -14.53
N PHE A 420 24.25 -19.98 -14.49
CA PHE A 420 24.70 -18.75 -13.88
C PHE A 420 25.29 -17.86 -14.95
N GLY A 421 24.66 -16.72 -15.21
CA GLY A 421 25.21 -15.67 -16.04
C GLY A 421 25.71 -14.54 -15.15
N ILE A 422 26.99 -14.24 -15.19
CA ILE A 422 27.56 -13.11 -14.46
C ILE A 422 28.28 -12.22 -15.44
N SER A 423 27.81 -10.98 -15.59
CA SER A 423 28.45 -9.95 -16.40
C SER A 423 28.87 -8.78 -15.53
N VAL A 424 29.95 -8.13 -15.91
CA VAL A 424 30.42 -6.90 -15.29
C VAL A 424 30.53 -5.81 -16.32
N ASN A 425 30.20 -4.60 -15.92
CA ASN A 425 30.35 -3.44 -16.76
C ASN A 425 31.81 -3.28 -17.19
N SER A 426 32.04 -3.30 -18.49
CA SER A 426 33.24 -2.91 -19.22
C SER A 426 34.60 -3.07 -18.50
N PHE A 427 35.48 -3.83 -19.06
CA PHE A 427 36.94 -3.83 -18.77
C PHE A 427 37.39 -4.09 -17.34
N ASN A 428 36.51 -4.08 -16.36
CA ASN A 428 36.84 -4.31 -14.98
C ASN A 428 36.95 -5.81 -14.68
N LYS A 429 37.88 -6.14 -13.83
CA LYS A 429 37.97 -7.49 -13.27
C LYS A 429 36.80 -7.72 -12.34
N PHE A 430 36.31 -8.93 -12.27
CA PHE A 430 35.38 -9.33 -11.22
C PHE A 430 35.93 -8.90 -9.85
N ASN A 431 35.08 -8.39 -8.99
CA ASN A 431 35.47 -8.14 -7.62
C ASN A 431 35.73 -9.45 -6.88
N ALA A 432 36.32 -9.38 -5.69
CA ALA A 432 36.74 -10.56 -4.93
C ALA A 432 35.56 -11.49 -4.59
N ALA A 433 34.37 -10.96 -4.35
CA ALA A 433 33.19 -11.75 -4.04
C ALA A 433 32.67 -12.52 -5.26
N THR A 434 32.62 -11.86 -6.42
CA THR A 434 32.26 -12.48 -7.71
C THR A 434 33.25 -13.60 -8.05
N ASP A 435 34.54 -13.31 -7.94
CA ASP A 435 35.61 -14.26 -8.22
C ASP A 435 35.54 -15.49 -7.31
N ALA A 436 35.30 -15.28 -6.02
CA ALA A 436 35.13 -16.36 -5.06
C ALA A 436 33.90 -17.24 -5.36
N PHE A 437 32.78 -16.62 -5.72
CA PHE A 437 31.55 -17.33 -6.10
C PHE A 437 31.78 -18.18 -7.35
N ILE A 438 32.37 -17.61 -8.41
CA ILE A 438 32.70 -18.33 -9.63
C ILE A 438 33.63 -19.52 -9.31
N LYS A 439 34.73 -19.31 -8.58
CA LYS A 439 35.68 -20.38 -8.20
C LYS A 439 35.03 -21.50 -7.40
N LYS A 440 34.07 -21.18 -6.55
CA LYS A 440 33.35 -22.16 -5.74
C LYS A 440 32.47 -23.08 -6.60
N TYR A 441 31.79 -22.55 -7.61
CA TYR A 441 30.73 -23.29 -8.31
C TYR A 441 31.06 -23.67 -9.76
N TYR A 442 32.13 -23.16 -10.38
CA TYR A 442 32.42 -23.38 -11.80
C TYR A 442 32.67 -24.84 -12.20
N LYS A 443 33.08 -25.69 -11.25
CA LYS A 443 33.31 -27.13 -11.48
C LYS A 443 32.12 -28.01 -11.17
N MET A 444 31.04 -27.44 -10.68
CA MET A 444 29.89 -28.23 -10.34
C MET A 444 29.14 -28.66 -11.61
N GLU A 445 29.01 -29.95 -11.76
CA GLU A 445 28.09 -30.49 -12.75
C GLU A 445 26.77 -30.86 -12.05
N PRO A 446 25.63 -30.52 -12.62
CA PRO A 446 25.38 -30.00 -13.97
C PRO A 446 25.34 -28.47 -14.08
N ALA A 447 25.84 -27.71 -13.12
CA ALA A 447 25.86 -26.25 -13.19
C ALA A 447 26.56 -25.73 -14.45
N ARG A 448 25.90 -24.86 -15.20
CA ARG A 448 26.47 -24.16 -16.35
C ARG A 448 26.75 -22.73 -15.96
N LEU A 449 28.03 -22.43 -15.73
CA LEU A 449 28.48 -21.08 -15.50
C LEU A 449 28.85 -20.42 -16.82
N SER A 450 28.20 -19.35 -17.20
CA SER A 450 28.67 -18.46 -18.25
C SER A 450 28.87 -17.07 -17.67
N TYR A 451 29.87 -16.37 -18.16
CA TYR A 451 30.04 -14.95 -17.84
C TYR A 451 30.31 -14.16 -19.11
N THR A 452 29.81 -12.95 -19.13
CA THR A 452 29.87 -12.10 -20.30
C THR A 452 30.02 -10.65 -19.87
N SER A 453 30.69 -9.88 -20.67
CA SER A 453 30.68 -8.42 -20.58
C SER A 453 29.75 -7.89 -21.68
N LEU A 454 28.56 -7.46 -21.31
CA LEU A 454 27.55 -6.95 -22.24
C LEU A 454 28.02 -5.68 -22.95
N ASN A 455 28.82 -4.86 -22.29
CA ASN A 455 29.31 -3.59 -22.80
C ASN A 455 30.70 -3.64 -23.41
N SER A 456 31.22 -4.83 -23.72
CA SER A 456 32.47 -4.90 -24.47
C SER A 456 32.28 -4.36 -25.89
N PRO A 457 32.97 -3.29 -26.30
CA PRO A 457 32.85 -2.73 -27.63
C PRO A 457 33.20 -3.72 -28.75
N ASN A 458 33.78 -4.86 -28.40
CA ASN A 458 34.14 -5.92 -29.30
C ASN A 458 33.24 -7.13 -29.33
N ASN A 459 32.07 -7.06 -28.66
CA ASN A 459 31.11 -8.15 -28.66
C ASN A 459 31.75 -9.54 -28.44
N LYS A 460 32.80 -9.60 -27.62
CA LYS A 460 33.49 -10.85 -27.36
C LYS A 460 32.64 -11.74 -26.48
N LYS A 461 32.07 -12.70 -27.16
CA LYS A 461 31.21 -13.72 -26.56
C LYS A 461 31.98 -14.54 -25.50
N TYR A 462 31.31 -14.69 -24.41
CA TYR A 462 31.32 -15.73 -23.38
C TYR A 462 32.59 -16.58 -23.28
N LYS A 463 33.22 -16.49 -22.13
CA LYS A 463 34.07 -17.59 -21.68
C LYS A 463 33.24 -18.51 -20.79
N TRP A 464 33.27 -19.78 -21.08
CA TRP A 464 32.64 -20.77 -20.26
C TRP A 464 33.47 -21.01 -18.99
N ASN A 465 32.84 -21.60 -17.95
CA ASN A 465 33.52 -21.97 -16.69
C ASN A 465 34.81 -22.74 -16.86
N ARG A 466 34.94 -23.60 -17.89
CA ARG A 466 36.18 -24.33 -18.23
C ARG A 466 37.36 -23.43 -18.53
N ASP A 467 37.15 -22.17 -18.91
CA ASP A 467 38.20 -21.22 -19.26
C ASP A 467 38.64 -20.39 -18.04
N TYR A 468 38.00 -20.61 -16.90
CA TYR A 468 38.29 -19.92 -15.63
C TYR A 468 39.18 -20.80 -14.77
N LYS A 469 40.50 -20.74 -14.99
CA LYS A 469 41.53 -21.53 -14.29
C LYS A 469 42.23 -20.72 -13.20
#